data_df9c99d87e23e2cf6d23f372985d7b50
#
_entry.id   df9c99d87e23e2cf6d23f372985d7b50
#
_cell.length_a   1.000
_cell.length_b   1.000
_cell.length_c   1.000
_cell.angle_alpha   90.00
_cell.angle_beta   90.00
_cell.angle_gamma   90.00
#
_symmetry.space_group_name_H-M   'P 1'
#
loop_
_entity.id
_entity.type
_entity.pdbx_description
1 polymer ?
#
loop_
_entity_poly.entity_id
_entity_poly.type
_entity_poly.pdbx_seq_one_letter_code
_entity_poly.pdbx_strand_id
1 'polypeptide(L)'
;MRLSVVSLFSGCGGFDLGFKWAGYDIKWANDISKDAYKTYRNNISDKIELGDLNSIGIENIPSCDAIIGGPPCQPFSLVGKRDSNDNRHDLVYLFARAIKEVRPTIFIMENVVGLKSSIDQHGERIFPKLIQEMSSHGYKIDWAVLNAANYGVPQLRRRLFIVGNREPVKIEFPEFTNGPNKNILGFNIEPFVTAREALGDLPSPPSEIDSVKYDKEPITDFQMWARKNNENVVTNHQLPHMSELDKVIISYVPPGGNYMNVPPSVPSRRIQKFKETGGRTTTYGRLDPDKPSYTINTHFNRRNVGCNIHYKEDRLITIREGLRLQSFPDHFRLPPNLSKRGQYSLVGNAVPPLLAYALASKLKELF
;
A
#
# COMPACT_ATOMS: atom_id res chain seq x y z
N MET A 1 21.26 10.00 -19.39
CA MET A 1 20.35 10.80 -18.53
C MET A 1 19.56 9.86 -17.64
N ARG A 2 19.12 10.32 -16.44
CA ARG A 2 18.16 9.53 -15.63
C ARG A 2 16.76 9.78 -16.17
N LEU A 3 15.96 8.73 -16.27
CA LEU A 3 14.55 8.83 -16.66
C LEU A 3 13.78 9.64 -15.62
N SER A 4 12.98 10.59 -16.07
CA SER A 4 12.22 11.51 -15.22
C SER A 4 10.80 11.01 -14.98
N VAL A 5 10.30 11.19 -13.75
CA VAL A 5 8.96 10.76 -13.33
C VAL A 5 8.16 11.91 -12.77
N VAL A 6 6.90 11.99 -13.15
CA VAL A 6 5.86 12.76 -12.49
C VAL A 6 4.94 11.80 -11.72
N SER A 7 4.63 12.14 -10.47
CA SER A 7 3.80 11.31 -9.58
C SER A 7 2.51 12.03 -9.24
N LEU A 8 1.38 11.46 -9.63
CA LEU A 8 0.04 11.98 -9.35
C LEU A 8 -0.61 11.18 -8.22
N PHE A 9 -1.32 11.85 -7.32
CA PHE A 9 -1.93 11.20 -6.15
C PHE A 9 -0.90 10.42 -5.34
N SER A 10 0.26 11.04 -5.10
CA SER A 10 1.49 10.39 -4.64
C SER A 10 1.42 9.77 -3.23
N GLY A 11 0.44 10.18 -2.41
CA GLY A 11 0.30 9.70 -1.04
C GLY A 11 1.55 9.95 -0.20
N CYS A 12 1.99 8.94 0.55
CA CYS A 12 3.25 9.02 1.30
C CYS A 12 4.51 8.74 0.46
N GLY A 13 4.37 8.50 -0.86
CA GLY A 13 5.49 8.29 -1.76
C GLY A 13 6.03 6.86 -1.83
N GLY A 14 5.21 5.85 -1.48
CA GLY A 14 5.67 4.45 -1.58
C GLY A 14 5.94 4.01 -3.02
N PHE A 15 5.13 4.46 -3.97
CA PHE A 15 5.34 4.22 -5.40
C PHE A 15 6.62 4.90 -5.87
N ASP A 16 6.77 6.17 -5.52
CA ASP A 16 7.93 7.01 -5.86
C ASP A 16 9.24 6.45 -5.27
N LEU A 17 9.21 5.94 -4.05
CA LEU A 17 10.38 5.36 -3.40
C LEU A 17 10.94 4.17 -4.19
N GLY A 18 10.05 3.28 -4.68
CA GLY A 18 10.45 2.17 -5.55
C GLY A 18 11.05 2.64 -6.87
N PHE A 19 10.48 3.68 -7.49
CA PHE A 19 11.03 4.29 -8.73
C PHE A 19 12.40 4.95 -8.49
N LYS A 20 12.57 5.65 -7.35
CA LYS A 20 13.89 6.19 -6.96
C LYS A 20 14.93 5.09 -6.80
N TRP A 21 14.58 3.97 -6.16
CA TRP A 21 15.50 2.82 -6.03
C TRP A 21 15.85 2.21 -7.38
N ALA A 22 14.91 2.19 -8.32
CA ALA A 22 15.18 1.80 -9.70
C ALA A 22 15.98 2.84 -10.49
N GLY A 23 16.34 4.00 -9.90
CA GLY A 23 17.20 5.02 -10.49
C GLY A 23 16.48 6.05 -11.37
N TYR A 24 15.16 6.20 -11.22
CA TYR A 24 14.42 7.31 -11.81
C TYR A 24 14.60 8.59 -10.98
N ASP A 25 14.46 9.76 -11.62
CA ASP A 25 14.41 11.08 -10.97
C ASP A 25 12.98 11.56 -10.85
N ILE A 26 12.50 11.80 -9.63
CA ILE A 26 11.17 12.39 -9.41
C ILE A 26 11.24 13.88 -9.70
N LYS A 27 10.65 14.28 -10.81
CA LYS A 27 10.66 15.65 -11.31
C LYS A 27 9.61 16.52 -10.62
N TRP A 28 8.45 15.94 -10.34
CA TRP A 28 7.32 16.59 -9.70
C TRP A 28 6.36 15.55 -9.12
N ALA A 29 5.69 15.89 -8.04
CA ALA A 29 4.66 15.07 -7.42
C ALA A 29 3.47 15.95 -6.97
N ASN A 30 2.30 15.34 -6.78
CA ASN A 30 1.12 16.03 -6.28
C ASN A 30 0.28 15.16 -5.36
N ASP A 31 -0.25 15.76 -4.31
CA ASP A 31 -1.32 15.18 -3.49
C ASP A 31 -2.18 16.28 -2.84
N ILE A 32 -3.46 16.03 -2.65
CA ILE A 32 -4.39 16.96 -1.98
C ILE A 32 -4.26 16.93 -0.45
N SER A 33 -3.71 15.84 0.10
CA SER A 33 -3.61 15.62 1.55
C SER A 33 -2.41 16.35 2.16
N LYS A 34 -2.68 17.20 3.15
CA LYS A 34 -1.62 17.85 3.95
C LYS A 34 -0.72 16.83 4.66
N ASP A 35 -1.26 15.69 5.11
CA ASP A 35 -0.49 14.63 5.77
C ASP A 35 0.40 13.90 4.77
N ALA A 36 -0.08 13.66 3.54
CA ALA A 36 0.71 13.13 2.43
C ALA A 36 1.87 14.07 2.07
N TYR A 37 1.58 15.34 1.83
CA TYR A 37 2.56 16.38 1.51
C TYR A 37 3.71 16.45 2.53
N LYS A 38 3.39 16.49 3.83
CA LYS A 38 4.39 16.53 4.90
C LYS A 38 5.25 15.27 4.92
N THR A 39 4.62 14.09 4.79
CA THR A 39 5.31 12.80 4.80
C THR A 39 6.22 12.64 3.58
N TYR A 40 5.72 13.02 2.43
CA TYR A 40 6.47 12.96 1.17
C TYR A 40 7.73 13.83 1.23
N ARG A 41 7.60 15.08 1.65
CA ARG A 41 8.74 16.00 1.81
C ARG A 41 9.79 15.48 2.77
N ASN A 42 9.37 14.82 3.84
CA ASN A 42 10.29 14.28 4.85
C ASN A 42 11.11 13.09 4.34
N ASN A 43 10.62 12.33 3.34
CA ASN A 43 11.21 11.04 2.99
C ASN A 43 11.62 10.92 1.51
N ILE A 44 10.97 11.64 0.61
CA ILE A 44 11.12 11.43 -0.84
C ILE A 44 11.79 12.62 -1.51
N SER A 45 11.13 13.77 -1.49
CA SER A 45 11.59 15.00 -2.17
C SER A 45 10.74 16.20 -1.73
N ASP A 46 11.31 17.41 -1.82
CA ASP A 46 10.60 18.67 -1.69
C ASP A 46 9.83 19.07 -2.98
N LYS A 47 10.04 18.35 -4.08
CA LYS A 47 9.36 18.55 -5.37
C LYS A 47 7.91 18.05 -5.38
N ILE A 48 7.18 18.25 -4.31
CA ILE A 48 5.74 17.92 -4.21
C ILE A 48 4.91 19.19 -4.07
N GLU A 49 3.80 19.25 -4.79
CA GLU A 49 2.82 20.32 -4.72
C GLU A 49 1.56 19.84 -3.98
N LEU A 50 1.13 20.64 -3.00
CA LEU A 50 -0.09 20.40 -2.23
C LEU A 50 -1.28 21.07 -2.92
N GLY A 51 -2.26 20.31 -3.36
CA GLY A 51 -3.47 20.85 -3.95
C GLY A 51 -4.30 19.83 -4.71
N ASP A 52 -5.52 20.23 -5.04
CA ASP A 52 -6.34 19.50 -6.00
C ASP A 52 -5.75 19.68 -7.40
N LEU A 53 -5.51 18.59 -8.10
CA LEU A 53 -4.93 18.59 -9.44
C LEU A 53 -5.78 19.38 -10.46
N ASN A 54 -7.12 19.42 -10.28
CA ASN A 54 -7.97 20.29 -11.09
C ASN A 54 -7.71 21.78 -10.86
N SER A 55 -7.37 22.14 -9.61
CA SER A 55 -7.09 23.54 -9.25
C SER A 55 -5.67 23.98 -9.61
N ILE A 56 -4.72 23.06 -9.56
CA ILE A 56 -3.34 23.29 -10.02
C ILE A 56 -3.31 23.50 -11.53
N GLY A 57 -4.15 22.78 -12.27
CA GLY A 57 -4.18 22.78 -13.74
C GLY A 57 -3.24 21.72 -14.33
N ILE A 58 -3.79 20.87 -15.20
CA ILE A 58 -3.02 19.79 -15.87
C ILE A 58 -1.91 20.34 -16.73
N GLU A 59 -2.11 21.51 -17.32
CA GLU A 59 -1.15 22.25 -18.16
C GLU A 59 0.12 22.67 -17.42
N ASN A 60 0.07 22.72 -16.08
CA ASN A 60 1.22 23.06 -15.23
C ASN A 60 2.07 21.81 -14.86
N ILE A 61 1.62 20.62 -15.23
CA ILE A 61 2.41 19.39 -15.01
C ILE A 61 3.64 19.40 -15.93
N PRO A 62 4.86 19.25 -15.39
CA PRO A 62 6.06 19.30 -16.23
C PRO A 62 6.16 18.07 -17.13
N SER A 63 6.76 18.25 -18.31
CA SER A 63 7.09 17.15 -19.23
C SER A 63 7.99 16.11 -18.52
N CYS A 64 7.79 14.82 -18.79
CA CYS A 64 8.53 13.72 -18.17
C CYS A 64 8.53 12.48 -19.06
N ASP A 65 9.40 11.52 -18.74
CA ASP A 65 9.48 10.24 -19.44
C ASP A 65 8.36 9.29 -18.97
N ALA A 66 8.01 9.33 -17.68
CA ALA A 66 6.96 8.49 -17.10
C ALA A 66 6.00 9.29 -16.20
N ILE A 67 4.71 8.95 -16.22
CA ILE A 67 3.73 9.34 -15.20
C ILE A 67 3.34 8.11 -14.39
N ILE A 68 3.43 8.22 -13.06
CA ILE A 68 2.92 7.21 -12.13
C ILE A 68 1.79 7.79 -11.28
N GLY A 69 0.89 6.93 -10.78
CA GLY A 69 -0.12 7.40 -9.84
C GLY A 69 -1.11 6.33 -9.41
N GLY A 70 -1.71 6.56 -8.24
CA GLY A 70 -2.77 5.74 -7.68
C GLY A 70 -4.04 6.58 -7.45
N PRO A 71 -4.78 6.98 -8.49
CA PRO A 71 -5.98 7.78 -8.33
C PRO A 71 -7.00 7.04 -7.44
N PRO A 72 -7.57 7.72 -6.41
CA PRO A 72 -8.50 7.06 -5.49
C PRO A 72 -9.72 6.53 -6.24
N CYS A 73 -10.04 5.25 -5.97
CA CYS A 73 -11.21 4.57 -6.52
C CYS A 73 -12.25 4.38 -5.41
N GLN A 74 -12.91 5.45 -5.02
CA GLN A 74 -14.09 5.40 -4.17
C GLN A 74 -15.25 6.04 -4.95
N PRO A 75 -16.35 5.31 -5.15
CA PRO A 75 -17.17 4.50 -4.25
C PRO A 75 -17.09 2.98 -4.47
N PHE A 76 -16.10 2.45 -5.16
CA PHE A 76 -16.02 1.04 -5.56
C PHE A 76 -15.47 0.09 -4.49
N SER A 77 -15.14 0.58 -3.30
CA SER A 77 -14.80 -0.31 -2.19
C SER A 77 -16.07 -1.01 -1.69
N LEU A 78 -16.02 -2.34 -1.58
CA LEU A 78 -17.08 -3.20 -1.02
C LEU A 78 -17.52 -2.83 0.42
N VAL A 79 -17.02 -1.74 1.01
CA VAL A 79 -17.15 -1.34 2.43
C VAL A 79 -17.68 0.08 2.61
N GLY A 80 -18.14 0.80 1.56
CA GLY A 80 -18.67 2.17 1.68
C GLY A 80 -20.15 2.30 1.30
N LYS A 81 -20.87 3.29 1.88
CA LYS A 81 -22.16 3.72 1.36
C LYS A 81 -21.94 4.28 -0.05
N ARG A 82 -22.66 3.76 -1.04
CA ARG A 82 -22.65 4.29 -2.40
C ARG A 82 -23.32 5.68 -2.37
N ASP A 83 -22.52 6.72 -2.53
CA ASP A 83 -23.00 8.06 -2.72
C ASP A 83 -22.91 8.40 -4.22
N SER A 84 -24.06 8.57 -4.86
CA SER A 84 -24.16 8.86 -6.29
C SER A 84 -23.62 10.23 -6.70
N ASN A 85 -23.40 11.14 -5.71
CA ASN A 85 -22.85 12.47 -5.94
C ASN A 85 -21.34 12.56 -5.68
N ASP A 86 -20.65 11.41 -5.56
CA ASP A 86 -19.22 11.36 -5.28
C ASP A 86 -18.39 11.56 -6.56
N ASN A 87 -17.94 12.78 -6.81
CA ASN A 87 -17.12 13.19 -7.96
C ASN A 87 -15.74 12.49 -8.05
N ARG A 88 -15.43 11.52 -7.18
CA ARG A 88 -14.16 10.78 -7.20
C ARG A 88 -14.06 9.76 -8.33
N HIS A 89 -15.14 9.48 -9.06
CA HIS A 89 -15.12 8.79 -10.37
C HIS A 89 -14.26 9.54 -11.37
N ASP A 90 -14.21 10.87 -11.25
CA ASP A 90 -13.51 11.72 -12.19
C ASP A 90 -11.99 11.63 -12.03
N LEU A 91 -11.47 11.11 -10.89
CA LEU A 91 -10.02 11.09 -10.64
C LEU A 91 -9.25 10.08 -11.49
N VAL A 92 -9.86 8.94 -11.87
CA VAL A 92 -9.24 8.02 -12.84
C VAL A 92 -9.22 8.62 -14.24
N TYR A 93 -10.27 9.38 -14.60
CA TYR A 93 -10.31 10.14 -15.85
C TYR A 93 -9.43 11.40 -15.83
N LEU A 94 -9.26 12.00 -14.64
CA LEU A 94 -8.29 13.09 -14.46
C LEU A 94 -6.86 12.61 -14.71
N PHE A 95 -6.52 11.38 -14.27
CA PHE A 95 -5.25 10.74 -14.62
C PHE A 95 -5.15 10.52 -16.14
N ALA A 96 -6.22 10.04 -16.80
CA ALA A 96 -6.26 9.87 -18.25
C ALA A 96 -6.07 11.20 -19.01
N ARG A 97 -6.66 12.29 -18.51
CA ARG A 97 -6.43 13.64 -19.06
C ARG A 97 -5.00 14.12 -18.88
N ALA A 98 -4.37 13.84 -17.74
CA ALA A 98 -2.98 14.20 -17.49
C ALA A 98 -2.03 13.48 -18.46
N ILE A 99 -2.19 12.18 -18.72
CA ILE A 99 -1.37 11.46 -19.69
C ILE A 99 -1.60 11.97 -21.15
N LYS A 100 -2.82 12.39 -21.47
CA LYS A 100 -3.14 13.01 -22.76
C LYS A 100 -2.36 14.31 -22.98
N GLU A 101 -2.32 15.17 -21.97
CA GLU A 101 -1.71 16.50 -22.04
C GLU A 101 -0.17 16.41 -21.99
N VAL A 102 0.37 15.72 -20.98
CA VAL A 102 1.83 15.63 -20.77
C VAL A 102 2.51 14.74 -21.81
N ARG A 103 1.80 13.72 -22.33
CA ARG A 103 2.28 12.77 -23.35
C ARG A 103 3.60 12.07 -22.97
N PRO A 104 3.73 11.48 -21.74
CA PRO A 104 4.93 10.73 -21.37
C PRO A 104 5.16 9.54 -22.31
N THR A 105 6.38 8.98 -22.34
CA THR A 105 6.66 7.74 -23.05
C THR A 105 5.85 6.58 -22.48
N ILE A 106 5.84 6.47 -21.14
CA ILE A 106 5.01 5.47 -20.44
C ILE A 106 4.18 6.12 -19.34
N PHE A 107 3.10 5.46 -18.98
CA PHE A 107 2.39 5.73 -17.72
C PHE A 107 2.12 4.43 -16.96
N ILE A 108 2.01 4.53 -15.64
CA ILE A 108 1.64 3.42 -14.77
C ILE A 108 0.58 3.90 -13.78
N MET A 109 -0.62 3.36 -13.89
CA MET A 109 -1.72 3.62 -12.97
C MET A 109 -1.93 2.42 -12.04
N GLU A 110 -1.82 2.62 -10.74
CA GLU A 110 -2.19 1.62 -9.72
C GLU A 110 -3.65 1.80 -9.31
N ASN A 111 -4.34 0.68 -9.06
CA ASN A 111 -5.65 0.72 -8.45
C ASN A 111 -6.01 -0.60 -7.72
N VAL A 112 -7.15 -0.60 -7.02
CA VAL A 112 -7.70 -1.82 -6.45
C VAL A 112 -8.25 -2.75 -7.55
N VAL A 113 -8.18 -4.06 -7.31
CA VAL A 113 -8.66 -5.07 -8.29
C VAL A 113 -10.16 -4.88 -8.62
N GLY A 114 -10.92 -4.34 -7.67
CA GLY A 114 -12.34 -4.04 -7.83
C GLY A 114 -12.67 -3.07 -8.97
N LEU A 115 -11.74 -2.23 -9.43
CA LEU A 115 -11.93 -1.35 -10.57
C LEU A 115 -12.38 -2.12 -11.84
N LYS A 116 -11.90 -3.36 -12.03
CA LYS A 116 -12.25 -4.20 -13.19
C LYS A 116 -13.74 -4.55 -13.27
N SER A 117 -14.43 -4.60 -12.14
CA SER A 117 -15.86 -4.91 -12.05
C SER A 117 -16.72 -3.72 -11.66
N SER A 118 -16.13 -2.53 -11.55
CA SER A 118 -16.83 -1.32 -11.16
C SER A 118 -17.72 -0.79 -12.27
N ILE A 119 -18.89 -0.29 -11.89
CA ILE A 119 -19.86 0.34 -12.77
C ILE A 119 -20.03 1.81 -12.39
N ASP A 120 -20.29 2.65 -13.38
CA ASP A 120 -20.65 4.06 -13.17
C ASP A 120 -22.13 4.23 -12.76
N GLN A 121 -22.56 5.48 -12.60
CA GLN A 121 -23.95 5.83 -12.27
C GLN A 121 -24.98 5.40 -13.33
N HIS A 122 -24.54 5.13 -14.55
CA HIS A 122 -25.37 4.68 -15.67
C HIS A 122 -25.42 3.16 -15.82
N GLY A 123 -24.74 2.40 -14.93
CA GLY A 123 -24.63 0.95 -14.97
C GLY A 123 -23.58 0.42 -15.96
N GLU A 124 -22.76 1.29 -16.54
CA GLU A 124 -21.73 0.89 -17.50
C GLU A 124 -20.39 0.59 -16.82
N ARG A 125 -19.64 -0.35 -17.37
CA ARG A 125 -18.33 -0.75 -16.81
C ARG A 125 -17.29 0.33 -17.04
N ILE A 126 -16.68 0.82 -15.95
CA ILE A 126 -15.66 1.88 -15.99
C ILE A 126 -14.36 1.40 -16.63
N PHE A 127 -13.89 0.21 -16.29
CA PHE A 127 -12.60 -0.29 -16.74
C PHE A 127 -12.44 -0.34 -18.26
N PRO A 128 -13.37 -0.91 -19.06
CA PRO A 128 -13.27 -0.90 -20.52
C PRO A 128 -13.27 0.52 -21.11
N LYS A 129 -14.10 1.43 -20.57
CA LYS A 129 -14.14 2.84 -21.02
C LYS A 129 -12.80 3.54 -20.78
N LEU A 130 -12.24 3.35 -19.59
CA LEU A 130 -10.95 3.93 -19.21
C LEU A 130 -9.82 3.43 -20.12
N ILE A 131 -9.76 2.12 -20.40
CA ILE A 131 -8.78 1.54 -21.33
C ILE A 131 -8.96 2.12 -22.74
N GLN A 132 -10.19 2.22 -23.21
CA GLN A 132 -10.49 2.80 -24.54
C GLN A 132 -10.05 4.27 -24.63
N GLU A 133 -10.33 5.07 -23.60
CA GLU A 133 -9.90 6.48 -23.55
C GLU A 133 -8.39 6.61 -23.58
N MET A 134 -7.67 5.90 -22.70
CA MET A 134 -6.20 5.94 -22.66
C MET A 134 -5.59 5.45 -23.99
N SER A 135 -6.17 4.41 -24.62
CA SER A 135 -5.73 3.93 -25.94
C SER A 135 -5.94 4.96 -27.04
N SER A 136 -7.04 5.74 -26.98
CA SER A 136 -7.30 6.80 -27.97
C SER A 136 -6.25 7.92 -27.95
N HIS A 137 -5.46 8.02 -26.90
CA HIS A 137 -4.36 8.98 -26.77
C HIS A 137 -3.03 8.46 -27.37
N GLY A 138 -3.06 7.32 -28.07
CA GLY A 138 -1.90 6.75 -28.78
C GLY A 138 -1.05 5.81 -27.92
N TYR A 139 -1.59 5.30 -26.80
CA TYR A 139 -0.91 4.31 -25.97
C TYR A 139 -1.32 2.88 -26.33
N LYS A 140 -0.35 2.00 -26.44
CA LYS A 140 -0.58 0.56 -26.29
C LYS A 140 -0.72 0.28 -24.80
N ILE A 141 -1.77 -0.41 -24.40
CA ILE A 141 -2.09 -0.64 -22.98
C ILE A 141 -2.06 -2.12 -22.68
N ASP A 142 -1.42 -2.47 -21.60
CA ASP A 142 -1.53 -3.78 -20.96
C ASP A 142 -1.76 -3.60 -19.45
N TRP A 143 -2.24 -4.65 -18.77
CA TRP A 143 -2.53 -4.60 -17.35
C TRP A 143 -2.35 -5.96 -16.68
N ALA A 144 -1.93 -5.93 -15.43
CA ALA A 144 -1.79 -7.11 -14.60
C ALA A 144 -2.31 -6.88 -13.19
N VAL A 145 -2.73 -7.96 -12.54
CA VAL A 145 -2.99 -7.98 -11.10
C VAL A 145 -1.77 -8.58 -10.43
N LEU A 146 -0.96 -7.74 -9.78
CA LEU A 146 0.24 -8.15 -9.07
C LEU A 146 -0.06 -8.35 -7.58
N ASN A 147 0.54 -9.40 -6.99
CA ASN A 147 0.50 -9.63 -5.55
C ASN A 147 1.85 -9.23 -4.96
N ALA A 148 1.85 -8.27 -4.04
CA ALA A 148 3.06 -7.73 -3.43
C ALA A 148 3.98 -8.80 -2.80
N ALA A 149 3.39 -9.86 -2.23
CA ALA A 149 4.17 -10.97 -1.66
C ALA A 149 5.09 -11.67 -2.67
N ASN A 150 4.75 -11.62 -3.96
CA ASN A 150 5.59 -12.20 -5.02
C ASN A 150 6.87 -11.39 -5.32
N TYR A 151 7.05 -10.25 -4.64
CA TYR A 151 8.18 -9.32 -4.83
C TYR A 151 8.86 -8.95 -3.50
N GLY A 152 8.90 -9.89 -2.55
CA GLY A 152 9.58 -9.73 -1.27
C GLY A 152 8.85 -8.85 -0.24
N VAL A 153 7.60 -8.43 -0.51
CA VAL A 153 6.78 -7.70 0.46
C VAL A 153 6.13 -8.69 1.43
N PRO A 154 6.25 -8.52 2.76
CA PRO A 154 5.66 -9.43 3.74
C PRO A 154 4.13 -9.26 3.88
N GLN A 155 3.43 -9.15 2.74
CA GLN A 155 1.99 -8.85 2.69
C GLN A 155 1.33 -9.43 1.45
N LEU A 156 0.21 -10.15 1.63
CA LEU A 156 -0.70 -10.54 0.57
C LEU A 156 -1.55 -9.33 0.16
N ARG A 157 -1.02 -8.54 -0.78
CA ARG A 157 -1.67 -7.32 -1.30
C ARG A 157 -1.76 -7.38 -2.81
N ARG A 158 -2.96 -7.60 -3.31
CA ARG A 158 -3.22 -7.62 -4.76
C ARG A 158 -3.65 -6.24 -5.25
N ARG A 159 -2.99 -5.76 -6.31
CA ARG A 159 -3.30 -4.48 -6.96
C ARG A 159 -3.32 -4.64 -8.48
N LEU A 160 -4.19 -3.87 -9.10
CA LEU A 160 -4.25 -3.73 -10.54
C LEU A 160 -3.24 -2.66 -10.96
N PHE A 161 -2.38 -3.00 -11.90
CA PHE A 161 -1.49 -2.05 -12.58
C PHE A 161 -1.88 -1.98 -14.05
N ILE A 162 -2.15 -0.77 -14.53
CA ILE A 162 -2.39 -0.47 -15.94
C ILE A 162 -1.16 0.27 -16.44
N VAL A 163 -0.52 -0.26 -17.47
CA VAL A 163 0.67 0.32 -18.07
C VAL A 163 0.34 0.71 -19.50
N GLY A 164 0.64 1.94 -19.88
CA GLY A 164 0.56 2.39 -21.25
C GLY A 164 1.95 2.76 -21.79
N ASN A 165 2.23 2.39 -23.02
CA ASN A 165 3.47 2.69 -23.73
C ASN A 165 3.16 3.28 -25.10
N ARG A 166 3.81 4.38 -25.47
CA ARG A 166 3.69 5.00 -26.80
C ARG A 166 4.65 4.40 -27.83
N GLU A 167 5.72 3.78 -27.36
CA GLU A 167 6.68 3.12 -28.22
C GLU A 167 6.19 1.73 -28.68
N PRO A 168 6.65 1.20 -29.81
CA PRO A 168 6.22 -0.09 -30.35
C PRO A 168 6.81 -1.29 -29.60
N VAL A 169 7.25 -1.11 -28.37
CA VAL A 169 7.82 -2.14 -27.51
C VAL A 169 6.70 -2.83 -26.73
N LYS A 170 6.79 -4.15 -26.60
CA LYS A 170 5.84 -4.96 -25.81
C LYS A 170 5.97 -4.63 -24.32
N ILE A 171 4.85 -4.40 -23.65
CA ILE A 171 4.82 -4.27 -22.19
C ILE A 171 4.98 -5.66 -21.57
N GLU A 172 5.94 -5.80 -20.66
CA GLU A 172 6.14 -7.01 -19.87
C GLU A 172 6.12 -6.64 -18.38
N PHE A 173 5.43 -7.47 -17.60
CA PHE A 173 5.39 -7.32 -16.14
C PHE A 173 6.55 -8.09 -15.49
N PRO A 174 7.01 -7.67 -14.29
CA PRO A 174 8.13 -8.32 -13.64
C PRO A 174 7.83 -9.78 -13.27
N GLU A 175 8.83 -10.64 -13.43
CA GLU A 175 8.77 -12.01 -12.96
C GLU A 175 8.73 -12.07 -11.42
N PHE A 176 8.16 -13.15 -10.89
CA PHE A 176 8.08 -13.35 -9.45
C PHE A 176 9.47 -13.68 -8.88
N THR A 177 9.85 -12.99 -7.82
CA THR A 177 11.05 -13.25 -7.04
C THR A 177 10.77 -14.14 -5.83
N ASN A 178 9.51 -14.17 -5.36
CA ASN A 178 9.09 -14.91 -4.17
C ASN A 178 7.79 -15.68 -4.41
N GLY A 179 7.64 -16.79 -3.69
CA GLY A 179 6.48 -17.67 -3.81
C GLY A 179 6.23 -18.51 -2.56
N PRO A 180 5.14 -19.31 -2.54
CA PRO A 180 4.82 -20.18 -1.39
C PRO A 180 5.85 -21.29 -1.18
N ASN A 181 6.58 -21.70 -2.21
CA ASN A 181 7.60 -22.75 -2.19
C ASN A 181 8.81 -22.34 -3.03
N LYS A 182 10.01 -22.82 -2.68
CA LYS A 182 11.28 -22.53 -3.36
C LYS A 182 11.33 -22.93 -4.84
N ASN A 183 10.56 -23.87 -5.30
CA ASN A 183 10.59 -24.36 -6.68
C ASN A 183 9.17 -24.43 -7.24
N ILE A 184 8.72 -23.38 -7.89
CA ILE A 184 7.45 -23.36 -8.62
C ILE A 184 7.75 -23.34 -10.11
N LEU A 185 7.23 -24.32 -10.85
CA LEU A 185 7.30 -24.39 -12.31
C LEU A 185 8.74 -24.33 -12.88
N GLY A 186 9.74 -24.83 -12.13
CA GLY A 186 11.14 -24.84 -12.58
C GLY A 186 11.91 -23.52 -12.37
N PHE A 187 11.28 -22.48 -11.78
CA PHE A 187 11.94 -21.25 -11.39
C PHE A 187 12.46 -21.36 -9.96
N ASN A 188 13.71 -20.98 -9.75
CA ASN A 188 14.28 -20.85 -8.41
C ASN A 188 13.86 -19.51 -7.80
N ILE A 189 12.74 -19.49 -7.07
CA ILE A 189 12.21 -18.33 -6.39
C ILE A 189 12.35 -18.50 -4.87
N GLU A 190 12.55 -17.37 -4.15
CA GLU A 190 12.63 -17.38 -2.70
C GLU A 190 11.25 -17.58 -2.06
N PRO A 191 11.16 -18.14 -0.85
CA PRO A 191 9.91 -18.20 -0.09
C PRO A 191 9.33 -16.80 0.14
N PHE A 192 8.03 -16.74 0.38
CA PHE A 192 7.42 -15.48 0.84
C PHE A 192 8.04 -15.01 2.16
N VAL A 193 8.29 -13.71 2.28
CA VAL A 193 8.69 -13.09 3.54
C VAL A 193 7.50 -13.13 4.52
N THR A 194 7.69 -13.71 5.68
CA THR A 194 6.66 -13.91 6.71
C THR A 194 6.54 -12.71 7.64
N ALA A 195 5.44 -12.65 8.41
CA ALA A 195 5.25 -11.61 9.41
C ALA A 195 6.33 -11.68 10.52
N ARG A 196 6.77 -12.87 10.92
CA ARG A 196 7.87 -13.09 11.86
C ARG A 196 9.20 -12.56 11.33
N GLU A 197 9.52 -12.89 10.08
CA GLU A 197 10.74 -12.40 9.44
C GLU A 197 10.76 -10.87 9.32
N ALA A 198 9.60 -10.26 9.11
CA ALA A 198 9.51 -8.81 8.96
C ALA A 198 9.54 -8.04 10.29
N LEU A 199 8.98 -8.61 11.37
CA LEU A 199 8.72 -7.87 12.62
C LEU A 199 9.51 -8.38 13.83
N GLY A 200 10.20 -9.53 13.74
CA GLY A 200 10.73 -10.26 14.89
C GLY A 200 11.86 -9.55 15.66
N ASP A 201 12.55 -8.59 15.04
CA ASP A 201 13.60 -7.77 15.65
C ASP A 201 13.09 -6.44 16.22
N LEU A 202 11.81 -6.09 15.98
CA LEU A 202 11.24 -4.89 16.56
C LEU A 202 11.04 -5.07 18.08
N PRO A 203 11.42 -4.08 18.91
CA PRO A 203 11.15 -4.11 20.34
C PRO A 203 9.67 -3.99 20.63
N SER A 204 9.25 -4.30 21.88
CA SER A 204 7.88 -4.02 22.29
C SER A 204 7.60 -2.51 22.29
N PRO A 205 6.45 -2.06 21.74
CA PRO A 205 6.16 -0.64 21.58
C PRO A 205 5.89 0.04 22.94
N PRO A 206 6.48 1.20 23.22
CA PRO A 206 6.17 1.98 24.40
C PRO A 206 4.78 2.60 24.34
N SER A 207 4.18 2.88 25.52
CA SER A 207 2.84 3.46 25.62
C SER A 207 2.80 4.97 25.40
N GLU A 208 3.81 5.70 25.86
CA GLU A 208 3.80 7.16 25.94
C GLU A 208 4.58 7.85 24.83
N ILE A 209 5.64 7.24 24.36
CA ILE A 209 6.55 7.80 23.35
C ILE A 209 6.43 7.06 22.02
N ASP A 210 6.79 7.71 20.92
CA ASP A 210 6.69 7.14 19.57
C ASP A 210 8.00 6.50 19.08
N SER A 211 9.02 6.44 19.92
CA SER A 211 10.33 5.92 19.55
C SER A 211 10.94 5.07 20.65
N VAL A 212 11.72 4.06 20.24
CA VAL A 212 12.44 3.16 21.14
C VAL A 212 13.70 2.65 20.45
N LYS A 213 14.76 2.35 21.21
CA LYS A 213 15.99 1.73 20.67
C LYS A 213 15.73 0.25 20.35
N TYR A 214 16.40 -0.26 19.32
CA TYR A 214 16.41 -1.70 19.10
C TYR A 214 17.10 -2.40 20.30
N ASP A 215 16.54 -3.52 20.69
CA ASP A 215 17.03 -4.41 21.76
C ASP A 215 17.52 -5.77 21.22
N LYS A 216 17.44 -5.97 19.90
CA LYS A 216 17.88 -7.18 19.19
C LYS A 216 18.59 -6.84 17.89
N GLU A 217 19.49 -7.71 17.50
CA GLU A 217 20.11 -7.66 16.17
C GLU A 217 19.16 -8.19 15.10
N PRO A 218 19.25 -7.71 13.85
CA PRO A 218 18.50 -8.26 12.73
C PRO A 218 19.05 -9.64 12.37
N ILE A 219 18.18 -10.63 12.22
CA ILE A 219 18.55 -12.03 11.93
C ILE A 219 18.04 -12.53 10.58
N THR A 220 17.23 -11.75 9.87
CA THR A 220 16.74 -12.08 8.53
C THR A 220 17.17 -11.05 7.51
N ASP A 221 17.27 -11.45 6.24
CA ASP A 221 17.64 -10.53 5.15
C ASP A 221 16.68 -9.34 5.08
N PHE A 222 15.38 -9.58 5.31
CA PHE A 222 14.40 -8.50 5.34
C PHE A 222 14.65 -7.50 6.48
N GLN A 223 14.98 -7.97 7.69
CA GLN A 223 15.29 -7.11 8.84
C GLN A 223 16.58 -6.31 8.58
N MET A 224 17.63 -6.96 8.06
CA MET A 224 18.88 -6.29 7.68
C MET A 224 18.63 -5.21 6.62
N TRP A 225 17.83 -5.51 5.60
CA TRP A 225 17.43 -4.56 4.58
C TRP A 225 16.61 -3.41 5.16
N ALA A 226 15.62 -3.69 6.00
CA ALA A 226 14.72 -2.68 6.58
C ALA A 226 15.47 -1.69 7.48
N ARG A 227 16.47 -2.16 8.22
CA ARG A 227 17.30 -1.35 9.14
C ARG A 227 18.44 -0.63 8.46
N LYS A 228 18.71 -0.90 7.19
CA LYS A 228 19.79 -0.22 6.44
C LYS A 228 19.60 1.29 6.50
N ASN A 229 20.69 2.01 6.84
CA ASN A 229 20.69 3.46 7.00
C ASN A 229 19.80 4.01 8.13
N ASN A 230 19.47 3.21 9.14
CA ASN A 230 18.73 3.66 10.32
C ASN A 230 19.68 3.90 11.52
N GLU A 231 19.34 4.90 12.36
CA GLU A 231 20.12 5.37 13.51
C GLU A 231 19.96 4.51 14.78
N ASN A 232 19.68 3.23 14.65
CA ASN A 232 19.41 2.31 15.77
C ASN A 232 18.19 2.69 16.64
N VAL A 233 17.24 3.43 16.07
CA VAL A 233 16.02 3.87 16.75
C VAL A 233 14.80 3.54 15.89
N VAL A 234 13.83 2.83 16.48
CA VAL A 234 12.51 2.58 15.89
C VAL A 234 11.61 3.79 16.17
N THR A 235 11.07 4.40 15.13
CA THR A 235 10.10 5.52 15.23
C THR A 235 8.74 5.08 14.69
N ASN A 236 7.68 5.85 14.99
CA ASN A 236 6.29 5.49 14.67
C ASN A 236 5.86 4.16 15.28
N HIS A 237 6.37 3.87 16.48
CA HIS A 237 6.21 2.57 17.15
C HIS A 237 5.51 2.67 18.50
N GLN A 238 4.59 3.63 18.66
CA GLN A 238 3.78 3.77 19.87
C GLN A 238 2.74 2.67 19.97
N LEU A 239 2.50 2.15 21.19
CA LEU A 239 1.46 1.17 21.48
C LEU A 239 0.06 1.71 21.10
N PRO A 240 -0.69 1.02 20.24
CA PRO A 240 -2.05 1.43 19.90
C PRO A 240 -2.98 1.30 21.12
N HIS A 241 -3.85 2.29 21.32
CA HIS A 241 -4.83 2.26 22.40
C HIS A 241 -5.88 1.15 22.21
N MET A 242 -6.16 0.40 23.26
CA MET A 242 -7.20 -0.63 23.30
C MET A 242 -8.00 -0.54 24.60
N SER A 243 -9.31 -0.86 24.52
CA SER A 243 -10.15 -1.04 25.73
C SER A 243 -9.80 -2.34 26.44
N GLU A 244 -10.09 -2.44 27.73
CA GLU A 244 -9.87 -3.68 28.51
C GLU A 244 -10.63 -4.87 27.90
N LEU A 245 -11.88 -4.66 27.48
CA LEU A 245 -12.66 -5.71 26.79
C LEU A 245 -11.96 -6.20 25.51
N ASP A 246 -11.32 -5.31 24.75
CA ASP A 246 -10.61 -5.73 23.54
C ASP A 246 -9.34 -6.52 23.85
N LYS A 247 -8.62 -6.18 24.93
CA LYS A 247 -7.49 -6.98 25.41
C LYS A 247 -7.93 -8.40 25.78
N VAL A 248 -9.06 -8.52 26.52
CA VAL A 248 -9.65 -9.83 26.83
C VAL A 248 -10.07 -10.60 25.58
N ILE A 249 -10.71 -9.95 24.60
CA ILE A 249 -11.09 -10.60 23.35
C ILE A 249 -9.85 -11.11 22.60
N ILE A 250 -8.83 -10.27 22.47
CA ILE A 250 -7.61 -10.57 21.72
C ILE A 250 -6.82 -11.72 22.35
N SER A 251 -6.80 -11.86 23.69
CA SER A 251 -6.06 -12.94 24.36
C SER A 251 -6.59 -14.34 24.03
N TYR A 252 -7.84 -14.47 23.60
CA TYR A 252 -8.40 -15.73 23.11
C TYR A 252 -8.12 -16.03 21.64
N VAL A 253 -7.53 -15.11 20.88
CA VAL A 253 -7.29 -15.30 19.45
C VAL A 253 -5.86 -15.82 19.26
N PRO A 254 -5.67 -17.10 18.89
CA PRO A 254 -4.32 -17.65 18.64
C PRO A 254 -3.70 -17.08 17.35
N PRO A 255 -2.38 -17.26 17.11
CA PRO A 255 -1.75 -16.93 15.85
C PRO A 255 -2.51 -17.51 14.65
N GLY A 256 -2.79 -16.68 13.64
CA GLY A 256 -3.62 -17.05 12.47
C GLY A 256 -5.12 -17.18 12.76
N GLY A 257 -5.55 -17.04 14.03
CA GLY A 257 -6.95 -17.11 14.44
C GLY A 257 -7.73 -15.80 14.24
N ASN A 258 -9.00 -15.81 14.64
CA ASN A 258 -9.91 -14.67 14.52
C ASN A 258 -11.03 -14.72 15.59
N TYR A 259 -12.04 -13.85 15.45
CA TYR A 259 -13.16 -13.74 16.39
C TYR A 259 -13.87 -15.07 16.72
N MET A 260 -13.78 -16.08 15.86
CA MET A 260 -14.42 -17.39 16.10
C MET A 260 -13.80 -18.15 17.28
N ASN A 261 -12.53 -17.86 17.61
CA ASN A 261 -11.82 -18.47 18.75
C ASN A 261 -12.26 -17.91 20.11
N VAL A 262 -12.95 -16.77 20.13
CA VAL A 262 -13.38 -16.12 21.38
C VAL A 262 -14.53 -16.91 22.00
N PRO A 263 -14.44 -17.38 23.29
CA PRO A 263 -15.49 -18.19 23.89
C PRO A 263 -16.79 -17.38 24.16
N PRO A 264 -17.95 -18.04 24.22
CA PRO A 264 -19.24 -17.38 24.51
C PRO A 264 -19.29 -16.68 25.87
N SER A 265 -18.45 -17.08 26.82
CA SER A 265 -18.34 -16.47 28.15
C SER A 265 -17.79 -15.02 28.12
N VAL A 266 -17.14 -14.59 27.06
CA VAL A 266 -16.69 -13.21 26.91
C VAL A 266 -17.90 -12.31 26.63
N PRO A 267 -18.20 -11.28 27.44
CA PRO A 267 -19.41 -10.47 27.34
C PRO A 267 -19.33 -9.44 26.23
N SER A 268 -19.24 -9.88 24.98
CA SER A 268 -19.13 -9.02 23.80
C SER A 268 -20.29 -9.26 22.83
N ARG A 269 -21.32 -8.39 22.89
CA ARG A 269 -22.43 -8.41 21.91
C ARG A 269 -21.96 -8.39 20.47
N ARG A 270 -20.85 -7.71 20.19
CA ARG A 270 -20.26 -7.63 18.84
C ARG A 270 -19.75 -8.99 18.37
N ILE A 271 -19.02 -9.72 19.22
CA ILE A 271 -18.52 -11.07 18.89
C ILE A 271 -19.69 -12.04 18.70
N GLN A 272 -20.67 -12.01 19.60
CA GLN A 272 -21.89 -12.83 19.48
C GLN A 272 -22.58 -12.58 18.14
N LYS A 273 -22.84 -11.31 17.78
CA LYS A 273 -23.44 -10.94 16.49
C LYS A 273 -22.64 -11.47 15.30
N PHE A 274 -21.29 -11.37 15.31
CA PHE A 274 -20.47 -11.90 14.23
C PHE A 274 -20.57 -13.43 14.11
N LYS A 275 -20.69 -14.14 15.22
CA LYS A 275 -20.90 -15.60 15.23
C LYS A 275 -22.27 -16.00 14.66
N GLU A 276 -23.31 -15.23 14.97
CA GLU A 276 -24.68 -15.46 14.49
C GLU A 276 -24.86 -15.12 13.01
N THR A 277 -24.29 -13.99 12.56
CA THR A 277 -24.50 -13.46 11.21
C THR A 277 -23.43 -13.84 10.19
N GLY A 278 -22.37 -14.53 10.61
CA GLY A 278 -21.23 -14.87 9.76
C GLY A 278 -20.34 -13.65 9.47
N GLY A 279 -19.54 -13.22 10.45
CA GLY A 279 -18.54 -12.16 10.26
C GLY A 279 -17.44 -12.56 9.27
N ARG A 280 -16.71 -11.57 8.74
CA ARG A 280 -15.55 -11.84 7.90
C ARG A 280 -14.47 -12.56 8.71
N THR A 281 -13.84 -13.58 8.15
CA THR A 281 -12.76 -14.35 8.81
C THR A 281 -11.52 -13.52 9.17
N THR A 282 -11.39 -12.30 8.64
CA THR A 282 -10.34 -11.35 9.02
C THR A 282 -10.70 -10.48 10.22
N THR A 283 -11.95 -10.54 10.72
CA THR A 283 -12.41 -9.74 11.88
C THR A 283 -11.75 -10.25 13.15
N TYR A 284 -11.14 -9.36 13.95
CA TYR A 284 -10.27 -9.71 15.09
C TYR A 284 -9.19 -10.72 14.69
N GLY A 285 -8.69 -10.63 13.46
CA GLY A 285 -7.67 -11.54 12.98
C GLY A 285 -6.30 -11.23 13.58
N ARG A 286 -5.63 -12.28 14.06
CA ARG A 286 -4.24 -12.24 14.49
C ARG A 286 -3.34 -12.66 13.32
N LEU A 287 -2.24 -11.96 13.12
CA LEU A 287 -1.23 -12.34 12.15
C LEU A 287 -0.75 -13.77 12.38
N ASP A 288 -0.58 -14.53 11.32
CA ASP A 288 0.13 -15.81 11.33
C ASP A 288 1.63 -15.51 11.23
N PRO A 289 2.46 -15.90 12.20
CA PRO A 289 3.89 -15.61 12.19
C PRO A 289 4.62 -16.18 10.97
N ASP A 290 4.15 -17.30 10.43
CA ASP A 290 4.81 -18.08 9.39
C ASP A 290 4.23 -17.85 7.99
N LYS A 291 3.42 -16.77 7.84
CA LYS A 291 2.86 -16.32 6.56
C LYS A 291 3.04 -14.82 6.37
N PRO A 292 2.99 -14.33 5.12
CA PRO A 292 2.81 -12.90 4.86
C PRO A 292 1.52 -12.39 5.52
N SER A 293 1.52 -11.14 5.95
CA SER A 293 0.31 -10.50 6.50
C SER A 293 -0.82 -10.41 5.47
N TYR A 294 -2.05 -10.25 5.94
CA TYR A 294 -3.14 -9.77 5.09
C TYR A 294 -2.89 -8.33 4.66
N THR A 295 -3.67 -7.87 3.66
CA THR A 295 -3.61 -6.48 3.19
C THR A 295 -3.79 -5.50 4.35
N ILE A 296 -2.77 -4.69 4.62
CA ILE A 296 -2.85 -3.54 5.53
C ILE A 296 -3.76 -2.49 4.89
N ASN A 297 -4.86 -2.18 5.55
CA ASN A 297 -5.87 -1.22 5.09
C ASN A 297 -5.79 0.11 5.84
N THR A 298 -6.52 1.11 5.40
CA THR A 298 -6.53 2.46 6.00
C THR A 298 -7.09 2.55 7.43
N HIS A 299 -7.56 1.43 7.97
CA HIS A 299 -8.17 1.32 9.29
C HIS A 299 -7.54 0.20 10.14
N PHE A 300 -6.25 -0.09 9.93
CA PHE A 300 -5.58 -1.16 10.68
C PHE A 300 -5.39 -0.86 12.18
N ASN A 301 -5.79 0.34 12.62
CA ASN A 301 -6.01 0.66 14.03
C ASN A 301 -7.32 0.12 14.61
N ARG A 302 -8.11 -0.59 13.78
CA ARG A 302 -9.38 -1.17 14.21
C ARG A 302 -9.29 -2.70 14.20
N ARG A 303 -9.63 -3.32 15.29
CA ARG A 303 -9.64 -4.77 15.50
C ARG A 303 -10.69 -5.53 14.68
N ASN A 304 -11.77 -4.85 14.31
CA ASN A 304 -12.86 -5.45 13.53
C ASN A 304 -12.67 -5.35 12.00
N VAL A 305 -11.53 -4.86 11.54
CA VAL A 305 -11.24 -4.68 10.11
C VAL A 305 -9.85 -5.24 9.81
N GLY A 306 -9.78 -6.39 9.18
CA GLY A 306 -8.52 -7.04 8.80
C GLY A 306 -7.85 -7.83 9.93
N CYS A 307 -6.73 -8.48 9.60
CA CYS A 307 -5.86 -9.20 10.54
C CYS A 307 -4.80 -8.24 11.06
N ASN A 308 -5.14 -7.46 12.10
CA ASN A 308 -4.29 -6.38 12.59
C ASN A 308 -3.76 -6.64 14.03
N ILE A 309 -4.01 -7.83 14.59
CA ILE A 309 -3.47 -8.23 15.90
C ILE A 309 -2.06 -8.76 15.67
N HIS A 310 -1.10 -8.29 16.49
CA HIS A 310 0.29 -8.76 16.44
C HIS A 310 0.37 -10.27 16.70
N TYR A 311 1.25 -10.98 15.96
CA TYR A 311 1.30 -12.45 16.00
C TYR A 311 1.67 -13.02 17.37
N LYS A 312 2.42 -12.29 18.21
CA LYS A 312 2.95 -12.73 19.51
C LYS A 312 2.33 -12.00 20.69
N GLU A 313 2.01 -10.71 20.56
CA GLU A 313 1.57 -9.85 21.64
C GLU A 313 0.07 -9.56 21.53
N ASP A 314 -0.62 -9.40 22.68
CA ASP A 314 -2.07 -9.15 22.75
C ASP A 314 -2.39 -7.67 22.50
N ARG A 315 -2.02 -7.19 21.30
CA ARG A 315 -2.20 -5.80 20.87
C ARG A 315 -2.39 -5.71 19.35
N LEU A 316 -2.87 -4.57 18.91
CA LEU A 316 -2.82 -4.25 17.48
C LEU A 316 -1.39 -3.93 17.04
N ILE A 317 -1.14 -4.06 15.74
CA ILE A 317 0.13 -3.63 15.15
C ILE A 317 0.26 -2.11 15.18
N THR A 318 1.49 -1.63 15.34
CA THR A 318 1.84 -0.21 15.33
C THR A 318 1.94 0.34 13.90
N ILE A 319 2.12 1.65 13.77
CA ILE A 319 2.40 2.29 12.49
C ILE A 319 3.70 1.75 11.88
N ARG A 320 4.78 1.58 12.67
CA ARG A 320 6.05 1.02 12.21
C ARG A 320 5.90 -0.40 11.66
N GLU A 321 5.17 -1.24 12.39
CA GLU A 321 4.89 -2.60 11.93
C GLU A 321 4.09 -2.59 10.62
N GLY A 322 3.10 -1.71 10.50
CA GLY A 322 2.36 -1.50 9.26
C GLY A 322 3.25 -1.04 8.09
N LEU A 323 4.19 -0.10 8.35
CA LEU A 323 5.18 0.34 7.38
C LEU A 323 6.10 -0.80 6.93
N ARG A 324 6.63 -1.60 7.88
CA ARG A 324 7.45 -2.78 7.54
C ARG A 324 6.68 -3.82 6.72
N LEU A 325 5.44 -4.12 7.08
CA LEU A 325 4.59 -5.02 6.32
C LEU A 325 4.23 -4.48 4.91
N GLN A 326 4.36 -3.18 4.70
CA GLN A 326 4.28 -2.53 3.39
C GLN A 326 5.65 -2.40 2.70
N SER A 327 6.72 -2.98 3.26
CA SER A 327 8.10 -2.87 2.76
C SER A 327 8.69 -1.44 2.75
N PHE A 328 8.31 -0.59 3.71
CA PHE A 328 9.04 0.64 3.95
C PHE A 328 10.25 0.38 4.87
N PRO A 329 11.43 0.94 4.56
CA PRO A 329 12.60 0.82 5.43
C PRO A 329 12.42 1.67 6.71
N ASP A 330 13.18 1.37 7.76
CA ASP A 330 12.98 1.99 9.07
C ASP A 330 13.40 3.47 9.15
N HIS A 331 14.25 3.91 8.24
CA HIS A 331 14.57 5.34 8.11
C HIS A 331 13.42 6.16 7.50
N PHE A 332 12.42 5.51 6.87
CA PHE A 332 11.20 6.17 6.44
C PHE A 332 10.33 6.51 7.65
N ARG A 333 10.03 7.79 7.88
CA ARG A 333 9.36 8.28 9.09
C ARG A 333 8.13 9.11 8.74
N LEU A 334 7.03 8.81 9.41
CA LEU A 334 5.88 9.71 9.40
C LEU A 334 6.15 10.86 10.38
N PRO A 335 5.97 12.13 9.98
CA PRO A 335 6.12 13.27 10.89
C PRO A 335 5.22 13.18 12.13
N PRO A 336 5.67 13.64 13.32
CA PRO A 336 4.91 13.48 14.56
C PRO A 336 3.61 14.28 14.61
N ASN A 337 3.49 15.33 13.81
CA ASN A 337 2.34 16.25 13.78
C ASN A 337 1.27 15.88 12.74
N LEU A 338 1.24 14.63 12.29
CA LEU A 338 0.16 14.11 11.45
C LEU A 338 -1.06 13.74 12.29
N SER A 339 -2.24 13.85 11.67
CA SER A 339 -3.45 13.34 12.31
C SER A 339 -3.34 11.82 12.50
N LYS A 340 -3.87 11.29 13.61
CA LYS A 340 -3.90 9.82 13.84
C LYS A 340 -4.55 9.09 12.67
N ARG A 341 -5.67 9.60 12.15
CA ARG A 341 -6.34 9.03 10.97
C ARG A 341 -5.45 9.08 9.72
N GLY A 342 -4.75 10.20 9.53
CA GLY A 342 -3.84 10.40 8.40
C GLY A 342 -2.71 9.37 8.38
N GLN A 343 -2.07 9.10 9.53
CA GLN A 343 -1.00 8.11 9.64
C GLN A 343 -1.45 6.73 9.13
N TYR A 344 -2.58 6.21 9.63
CA TYR A 344 -3.12 4.91 9.20
C TYR A 344 -3.56 4.90 7.73
N SER A 345 -4.16 6.01 7.27
CA SER A 345 -4.60 6.16 5.89
C SER A 345 -3.42 6.15 4.90
N LEU A 346 -2.34 6.87 5.22
CA LEU A 346 -1.13 6.93 4.39
C LEU A 346 -0.50 5.56 4.22
N VAL A 347 -0.32 4.82 5.32
CA VAL A 347 0.26 3.48 5.28
C VAL A 347 -0.65 2.51 4.52
N GLY A 348 -1.96 2.52 4.81
CA GLY A 348 -2.92 1.60 4.19
C GLY A 348 -3.13 1.81 2.69
N ASN A 349 -3.02 3.06 2.21
CA ASN A 349 -3.16 3.39 0.79
C ASN A 349 -1.87 3.21 0.00
N ALA A 350 -0.73 3.11 0.64
CA ALA A 350 0.57 3.07 -0.04
C ALA A 350 0.69 1.90 -1.03
N VAL A 351 1.34 2.16 -2.15
CA VAL A 351 1.93 1.12 -2.99
C VAL A 351 3.21 0.64 -2.29
N PRO A 352 3.39 -0.67 -2.04
CA PRO A 352 4.59 -1.17 -1.40
C PRO A 352 5.85 -0.86 -2.21
N PRO A 353 6.89 -0.23 -1.62
CA PRO A 353 8.08 0.19 -2.35
C PRO A 353 8.83 -0.94 -3.07
N LEU A 354 8.90 -2.16 -2.51
CA LEU A 354 9.55 -3.29 -3.18
C LEU A 354 8.77 -3.74 -4.43
N LEU A 355 7.42 -3.76 -4.38
CA LEU A 355 6.61 -4.02 -5.56
C LEU A 355 6.79 -2.92 -6.62
N ALA A 356 6.81 -1.66 -6.19
CA ALA A 356 7.07 -0.53 -7.07
C ALA A 356 8.46 -0.60 -7.71
N TYR A 357 9.47 -1.03 -6.96
CA TYR A 357 10.83 -1.23 -7.46
C TYR A 357 10.92 -2.32 -8.52
N ALA A 358 10.28 -3.48 -8.28
CA ALA A 358 10.24 -4.57 -9.25
C ALA A 358 9.60 -4.11 -10.57
N LEU A 359 8.46 -3.42 -10.47
CA LEU A 359 7.75 -2.88 -11.64
C LEU A 359 8.58 -1.83 -12.37
N ALA A 360 9.15 -0.85 -11.65
CA ALA A 360 9.98 0.21 -12.22
C ALA A 360 11.23 -0.33 -12.90
N SER A 361 11.88 -1.35 -12.31
CA SER A 361 13.07 -1.99 -12.89
C SER A 361 12.76 -2.68 -14.21
N LYS A 362 11.64 -3.42 -14.28
CA LYS A 362 11.21 -4.09 -15.53
C LYS A 362 10.82 -3.08 -16.61
N LEU A 363 10.07 -2.05 -16.25
CA LEU A 363 9.58 -1.06 -17.22
C LEU A 363 10.66 -0.13 -17.79
N LYS A 364 11.89 -0.15 -17.25
CA LYS A 364 13.03 0.53 -17.90
C LYS A 364 13.34 0.00 -19.28
N GLU A 365 12.99 -1.24 -19.57
CA GLU A 365 13.19 -1.87 -20.87
C GLU A 365 12.31 -1.25 -21.99
N LEU A 366 11.35 -0.38 -21.62
CA LEU A 366 10.46 0.33 -22.55
C LEU A 366 11.04 1.65 -23.08
N PHE A 367 12.20 2.08 -22.58
CA PHE A 367 12.93 3.28 -23.00
C PHE A 367 14.18 2.87 -23.75
#